data_d4ddd88e100c46b4ebddcb30f79017d2
#
_entry.id   d4ddd88e100c46b4ebddcb30f79017d2
#
_cell.length_a   1.000
_cell.length_b   1.000
_cell.length_c   1.000
_cell.angle_alpha   90.00
_cell.angle_beta   90.00
_cell.angle_gamma   90.00
#
_symmetry.space_group_name_H-M   'P 1'
#
loop_
_entity.id
_entity.type
_entity.pdbx_description
1 polymer ?
#
loop_
_entity_poly.entity_id
_entity_poly.type
_entity_poly.pdbx_seq_one_letter_code
_entity_poly.pdbx_strand_id
1 'polypeptide(L)'
;MPGTPSRRPRATRPDPTASDPAAAPAKGAAHAPALSLGAAPAADSALAPISAPALTPPSAPALSPAAAPASGLIRLLATTLGWVGLLASAYRWAWNTDGSPRFMLDAWIYRHAVEQWHAGGSLYDWYANPADHLWPFTYPPFAAWALTPLTTVTQDRAFQVVMLLATPVCMAVTAWACLRALGVRRWAGAAAPWLGLVGVLTLEPVYKTMEYAQVNAVLAALVAVDLLAVPASSRWRGVLCGLAAAFKLTPAIAIVVLLVRRQWRAAATMVATASGVTLACWALSPRESARFFLQAAWDPTRAGFAEYAGNQNLKGMVARALVGDERLWTPLWAVSVVAVTVLAVLLAVRTNALRPSRQTVLVPGGAAAVSDTPAPGSTAPAPGSMPLTPALGTAAPAPDTPAPGSAAPAPGSAAPASGSAALAPGDPCARTGRKHHPAPGGPRLPDAEGTVLLLQVGVVMGLGLLVSPISWSHHWVWCLPMVMSLAAAAWRWRSGVLGLCAATGWAVFALAMQWWFPNQNHLEAGWTALQRWAGSSYTLWALVTGVALAWEVRRRAAADPGACPVPTRPDRSTHPAPTQPDRGEADPVPPREPSCGHPQDTP
;
A
#
# COMPACT_ATOMS: atom_id res chain seq x y z
N MET A 1 65.78 -28.72 -1.88
CA MET A 1 66.61 -27.90 -2.77
C MET A 1 65.77 -26.73 -3.27
N PRO A 2 66.21 -25.47 -3.14
CA PRO A 2 65.39 -24.29 -3.38
C PRO A 2 65.43 -23.83 -4.82
N GLY A 3 64.30 -23.56 -5.42
CA GLY A 3 64.14 -22.95 -6.75
C GLY A 3 63.77 -21.46 -6.63
N THR A 4 64.49 -20.67 -7.36
CA THR A 4 64.59 -19.22 -7.43
C THR A 4 63.29 -18.47 -7.77
N PRO A 5 63.13 -17.21 -7.35
CA PRO A 5 61.93 -16.40 -7.58
C PRO A 5 61.97 -15.73 -8.97
N SER A 6 60.86 -15.79 -9.72
CA SER A 6 60.71 -15.10 -11.00
C SER A 6 60.25 -13.65 -10.76
N ARG A 7 60.91 -12.74 -11.46
CA ARG A 7 60.77 -11.28 -11.46
C ARG A 7 59.40 -10.82 -11.94
N ARG A 8 58.81 -9.86 -11.25
CA ARG A 8 57.67 -9.03 -11.69
C ARG A 8 58.10 -8.10 -12.84
N PRO A 9 57.27 -7.84 -13.84
CA PRO A 9 57.50 -6.76 -14.80
C PRO A 9 57.13 -5.40 -14.17
N ARG A 10 57.98 -4.43 -14.41
CA ARG A 10 57.97 -3.04 -14.00
C ARG A 10 56.93 -2.29 -14.86
N ALA A 11 55.99 -1.57 -14.20
CA ALA A 11 55.07 -0.66 -14.85
C ALA A 11 55.79 0.54 -15.44
N THR A 12 55.58 0.81 -16.71
CA THR A 12 56.02 2.02 -17.42
C THR A 12 54.97 3.11 -17.27
N ARG A 13 55.42 4.28 -16.77
CA ARG A 13 54.69 5.56 -16.79
C ARG A 13 54.47 6.03 -18.23
N PRO A 14 53.33 6.63 -18.58
CA PRO A 14 53.24 7.49 -19.75
C PRO A 14 53.57 8.95 -19.38
N ASP A 15 54.30 9.59 -20.27
CA ASP A 15 54.77 10.94 -20.32
C ASP A 15 53.65 11.96 -20.62
N PRO A 16 53.68 13.16 -20.09
CA PRO A 16 52.66 14.20 -20.30
C PRO A 16 53.16 15.26 -21.30
N THR A 17 52.79 15.17 -22.59
CA THR A 17 52.81 16.33 -23.50
C THR A 17 51.87 16.08 -24.70
N ALA A 18 50.77 16.86 -24.76
CA ALA A 18 50.22 17.45 -25.99
C ALA A 18 48.93 18.23 -25.59
N SER A 19 49.09 19.47 -25.36
CA SER A 19 48.59 20.65 -26.11
C SER A 19 47.10 20.69 -26.41
N ASP A 20 46.42 21.60 -25.74
CA ASP A 20 45.22 22.34 -26.11
C ASP A 20 45.34 23.00 -27.52
N PRO A 21 44.24 23.23 -28.24
CA PRO A 21 43.79 24.61 -28.28
C PRO A 21 42.28 24.89 -28.34
N ALA A 22 41.97 25.98 -27.69
CA ALA A 22 41.19 27.16 -28.12
C ALA A 22 39.66 27.04 -28.23
N ALA A 23 39.03 27.71 -27.33
CA ALA A 23 38.47 29.06 -27.40
C ALA A 23 37.01 29.15 -27.87
N ALA A 24 36.22 29.65 -26.97
CA ALA A 24 34.85 30.21 -27.12
C ALA A 24 34.78 31.38 -28.13
N PRO A 25 33.59 31.77 -28.55
CA PRO A 25 33.04 32.94 -27.82
C PRO A 25 31.54 32.90 -27.49
N ALA A 26 31.26 33.59 -26.39
CA ALA A 26 29.93 34.06 -26.01
C ALA A 26 29.45 35.20 -26.92
N LYS A 27 28.14 35.28 -27.16
CA LYS A 27 27.35 36.54 -27.17
C LYS A 27 25.90 36.28 -27.53
N GLY A 28 24.99 36.95 -26.82
CA GLY A 28 23.64 37.19 -27.24
C GLY A 28 22.64 37.31 -26.10
N ALA A 29 22.73 38.37 -25.28
CA ALA A 29 21.65 38.81 -24.44
C ALA A 29 20.58 39.51 -25.30
N ALA A 30 19.34 39.07 -25.20
CA ALA A 30 18.18 39.80 -25.74
C ALA A 30 17.25 40.21 -24.59
N HIS A 31 17.09 41.50 -24.45
CA HIS A 31 16.16 42.18 -23.56
C HIS A 31 14.71 41.85 -23.90
N ALA A 32 13.90 41.61 -22.89
CA ALA A 32 12.43 41.67 -22.97
C ALA A 32 11.96 42.99 -22.31
N PRO A 33 11.00 43.71 -22.88
CA PRO A 33 10.51 44.94 -22.32
C PRO A 33 9.44 44.74 -21.25
N ALA A 34 9.55 45.53 -20.20
CA ALA A 34 8.57 45.65 -19.12
C ALA A 34 7.33 46.42 -19.62
N LEU A 35 6.15 45.88 -19.44
CA LEU A 35 4.87 46.56 -19.58
C LEU A 35 4.40 47.08 -18.22
N SER A 36 4.40 48.41 -18.08
CA SER A 36 3.82 49.14 -16.98
C SER A 36 2.29 49.19 -17.09
N LEU A 37 1.60 48.75 -16.06
CA LEU A 37 0.15 48.98 -15.92
C LEU A 37 -0.08 50.24 -15.12
N GLY A 38 -0.65 51.24 -15.81
CA GLY A 38 -1.12 52.50 -15.25
C GLY A 38 -2.39 52.31 -14.42
N ALA A 39 -2.40 53.04 -13.31
CA ALA A 39 -3.57 53.24 -12.46
C ALA A 39 -4.61 54.13 -13.10
N ALA A 40 -5.90 53.79 -12.97
CA ALA A 40 -7.02 54.65 -13.27
C ALA A 40 -7.90 54.85 -12.02
N PRO A 41 -8.58 55.99 -11.90
CA PRO A 41 -9.08 56.51 -10.64
C PRO A 41 -10.48 56.06 -10.28
N ALA A 42 -10.77 56.13 -8.97
CA ALA A 42 -12.08 55.91 -8.37
C ALA A 42 -13.12 56.95 -8.81
N ALA A 43 -14.34 56.48 -9.11
CA ALA A 43 -15.52 57.33 -9.19
C ALA A 43 -16.64 56.68 -8.33
N ASP A 44 -16.97 57.36 -7.25
CA ASP A 44 -18.18 57.18 -6.46
C ASP A 44 -19.42 57.48 -7.28
N SER A 45 -20.40 56.59 -7.28
CA SER A 45 -21.79 56.94 -7.58
C SER A 45 -22.72 55.96 -6.92
N ALA A 46 -23.38 56.41 -5.88
CA ALA A 46 -24.50 55.75 -5.21
C ALA A 46 -25.73 55.72 -6.14
N LEU A 47 -26.29 54.54 -6.35
CA LEU A 47 -27.65 54.37 -6.90
C LEU A 47 -28.42 53.31 -6.13
N ALA A 48 -29.65 53.66 -5.74
CA ALA A 48 -30.62 52.92 -4.97
C ALA A 48 -31.07 51.58 -5.59
N PRO A 49 -31.56 50.61 -4.79
CA PRO A 49 -31.94 49.31 -5.32
C PRO A 49 -33.32 49.35 -6.01
N ILE A 50 -33.36 49.00 -7.27
CA ILE A 50 -34.59 48.71 -8.00
C ILE A 50 -34.88 47.20 -7.84
N SER A 51 -36.02 46.88 -7.21
CA SER A 51 -36.53 45.51 -7.10
C SER A 51 -36.90 44.97 -8.50
N ALA A 52 -36.15 43.95 -8.96
CA ALA A 52 -36.48 43.21 -10.19
C ALA A 52 -37.37 41.99 -9.87
N PRO A 53 -38.34 41.64 -10.74
CA PRO A 53 -39.21 40.48 -10.51
C PRO A 53 -38.46 39.17 -10.66
N ALA A 54 -38.80 38.19 -9.78
CA ALA A 54 -38.25 36.86 -9.78
C ALA A 54 -38.52 36.12 -11.09
N LEU A 55 -37.51 35.99 -11.92
CA LEU A 55 -37.51 35.07 -13.07
C LEU A 55 -37.23 33.64 -12.54
N THR A 56 -38.21 32.77 -12.66
CA THR A 56 -38.05 31.33 -12.51
C THR A 56 -36.97 30.83 -13.49
N PRO A 57 -35.91 30.13 -13.02
CA PRO A 57 -34.93 29.59 -13.96
C PRO A 57 -35.58 28.52 -14.83
N PRO A 58 -35.29 28.48 -16.15
CA PRO A 58 -35.77 27.42 -17.01
C PRO A 58 -35.24 26.08 -16.51
N SER A 59 -36.10 25.08 -16.40
CA SER A 59 -35.77 23.70 -16.10
C SER A 59 -34.68 23.20 -17.04
N ALA A 60 -33.51 22.89 -16.50
CA ALA A 60 -32.40 22.30 -17.25
C ALA A 60 -32.89 21.03 -17.99
N PRO A 61 -32.61 20.89 -19.30
CA PRO A 61 -33.00 19.70 -20.04
C PRO A 61 -32.36 18.47 -19.35
N ALA A 62 -33.19 17.48 -19.04
CA ALA A 62 -32.74 16.19 -18.57
C ALA A 62 -31.76 15.61 -19.59
N LEU A 63 -30.50 15.46 -19.22
CA LEU A 63 -29.50 14.83 -20.06
C LEU A 63 -29.95 13.41 -20.39
N SER A 64 -30.26 13.21 -21.67
CA SER A 64 -30.67 11.93 -22.24
C SER A 64 -29.75 10.78 -21.88
N PRO A 65 -30.26 9.55 -21.66
CA PRO A 65 -29.46 8.36 -21.33
C PRO A 65 -28.54 7.86 -22.46
N ALA A 66 -28.41 8.57 -23.57
CA ALA A 66 -27.58 8.20 -24.72
C ALA A 66 -26.05 8.30 -24.50
N ALA A 67 -25.58 8.86 -23.37
CA ALA A 67 -24.13 8.99 -23.10
C ALA A 67 -23.46 7.70 -22.53
N ALA A 68 -24.21 6.64 -22.23
CA ALA A 68 -23.68 5.41 -21.65
C ALA A 68 -22.80 4.56 -22.59
N PRO A 69 -23.11 4.37 -23.89
CA PRO A 69 -22.28 3.58 -24.79
C PRO A 69 -20.93 4.25 -25.13
N ALA A 70 -20.90 5.59 -25.30
CA ALA A 70 -19.67 6.32 -25.59
C ALA A 70 -18.62 6.19 -24.46
N SER A 71 -19.05 6.20 -23.20
CA SER A 71 -18.13 6.02 -22.05
C SER A 71 -17.53 4.61 -21.98
N GLY A 72 -18.21 3.59 -22.49
CA GLY A 72 -17.73 2.22 -22.59
C GLY A 72 -16.61 2.08 -23.62
N LEU A 73 -16.82 2.63 -24.82
CA LEU A 73 -15.83 2.63 -25.90
C LEU A 73 -14.57 3.41 -25.51
N ILE A 74 -14.72 4.60 -24.93
CA ILE A 74 -13.57 5.40 -24.46
C ILE A 74 -12.74 4.61 -23.44
N ARG A 75 -13.37 3.93 -22.50
CA ARG A 75 -12.63 3.11 -21.53
C ARG A 75 -11.93 1.93 -22.19
N LEU A 76 -12.59 1.24 -23.12
CA LEU A 76 -11.97 0.14 -23.86
C LEU A 76 -10.74 0.63 -24.63
N LEU A 77 -10.87 1.70 -25.41
CA LEU A 77 -9.76 2.30 -26.15
C LEU A 77 -8.62 2.73 -25.23
N ALA A 78 -8.93 3.45 -24.15
CA ALA A 78 -7.92 3.87 -23.16
C ALA A 78 -7.20 2.66 -22.54
N THR A 79 -7.93 1.60 -22.19
CA THR A 79 -7.34 0.36 -21.65
C THR A 79 -6.41 -0.30 -22.67
N THR A 80 -6.89 -0.49 -23.90
CA THR A 80 -6.11 -1.15 -24.97
C THR A 80 -4.86 -0.35 -25.31
N LEU A 81 -4.97 0.96 -25.55
CA LEU A 81 -3.83 1.83 -25.84
C LEU A 81 -2.83 1.86 -24.69
N GLY A 82 -3.32 1.89 -23.45
CA GLY A 82 -2.46 1.84 -22.26
C GLY A 82 -1.66 0.53 -22.20
N TRP A 83 -2.28 -0.63 -22.44
CA TRP A 83 -1.59 -1.91 -22.47
C TRP A 83 -0.62 -2.04 -23.64
N VAL A 84 -1.02 -1.62 -24.84
CA VAL A 84 -0.14 -1.62 -26.01
C VAL A 84 1.09 -0.75 -25.75
N GLY A 85 0.91 0.48 -25.27
CA GLY A 85 2.01 1.38 -24.95
C GLY A 85 2.93 0.82 -23.87
N LEU A 86 2.37 0.24 -22.81
CA LEU A 86 3.12 -0.35 -21.71
C LEU A 86 3.95 -1.56 -22.18
N LEU A 87 3.34 -2.50 -22.88
CA LEU A 87 4.03 -3.71 -23.33
C LEU A 87 5.03 -3.44 -24.45
N ALA A 88 4.71 -2.53 -25.39
CA ALA A 88 5.65 -2.11 -26.43
C ALA A 88 6.88 -1.40 -25.86
N SER A 89 6.67 -0.50 -24.87
CA SER A 89 7.74 0.17 -24.14
C SER A 89 8.63 -0.84 -23.41
N ALA A 90 8.02 -1.80 -22.73
CA ALA A 90 8.74 -2.86 -22.03
C ALA A 90 9.51 -3.78 -22.99
N TYR A 91 8.88 -4.19 -24.09
CA TYR A 91 9.54 -5.03 -25.10
C TYR A 91 10.74 -4.29 -25.72
N ARG A 92 10.63 -2.97 -25.97
CA ARG A 92 11.76 -2.15 -26.45
C ARG A 92 12.95 -2.20 -25.48
N TRP A 93 12.70 -2.32 -24.18
CA TRP A 93 13.75 -2.51 -23.16
C TRP A 93 14.51 -3.84 -23.27
N ALA A 94 13.97 -4.85 -23.94
CA ALA A 94 14.66 -6.12 -24.20
C ALA A 94 15.87 -5.99 -25.13
N TRP A 95 16.02 -4.85 -25.80
CA TRP A 95 17.01 -4.63 -26.84
C TRP A 95 17.85 -3.40 -26.53
N ASN A 96 19.15 -3.48 -26.84
CA ASN A 96 20.06 -2.34 -26.84
C ASN A 96 19.78 -1.41 -28.04
N THR A 97 20.42 -0.27 -28.08
CA THR A 97 20.30 0.71 -29.19
C THR A 97 20.84 0.19 -30.50
N ASP A 98 21.82 -0.73 -30.47
CA ASP A 98 22.41 -1.41 -31.62
C ASP A 98 21.58 -2.62 -32.11
N GLY A 99 20.42 -2.88 -31.49
CA GLY A 99 19.56 -4.02 -31.82
C GLY A 99 20.00 -5.35 -31.20
N SER A 100 21.08 -5.38 -30.44
CA SER A 100 21.49 -6.59 -29.72
C SER A 100 20.57 -6.86 -28.52
N PRO A 101 20.41 -8.14 -28.12
CA PRO A 101 19.64 -8.48 -26.92
C PRO A 101 20.31 -7.91 -25.67
N ARG A 102 19.51 -7.23 -24.82
CA ARG A 102 20.00 -6.77 -23.51
C ARG A 102 20.14 -7.96 -22.56
N PHE A 103 21.28 -8.05 -21.88
CA PHE A 103 21.50 -9.05 -20.85
C PHE A 103 20.75 -8.66 -19.56
N MET A 104 20.08 -9.62 -18.93
CA MET A 104 19.27 -9.44 -17.73
C MET A 104 19.77 -10.35 -16.62
N LEU A 105 20.63 -9.80 -15.77
CA LEU A 105 21.44 -10.54 -14.80
C LEU A 105 20.61 -11.43 -13.88
N ASP A 106 19.58 -10.88 -13.23
CA ASP A 106 18.83 -11.64 -12.24
C ASP A 106 17.99 -12.76 -12.86
N ALA A 107 17.38 -12.51 -14.02
CA ALA A 107 16.68 -13.58 -14.76
C ALA A 107 17.66 -14.68 -15.17
N TRP A 108 18.85 -14.33 -15.58
CA TRP A 108 19.90 -15.28 -15.92
C TRP A 108 20.32 -16.11 -14.69
N ILE A 109 20.53 -15.45 -13.53
CA ILE A 109 20.83 -16.12 -12.26
C ILE A 109 19.71 -17.10 -11.90
N TYR A 110 18.44 -16.67 -11.95
CA TYR A 110 17.31 -17.53 -11.60
C TYR A 110 17.28 -18.80 -12.43
N ARG A 111 17.42 -18.65 -13.75
CA ARG A 111 17.35 -19.77 -14.66
C ARG A 111 18.50 -20.75 -14.44
N HIS A 112 19.74 -20.28 -14.48
CA HIS A 112 20.90 -21.16 -14.43
C HIS A 112 21.10 -21.81 -13.06
N ALA A 113 20.75 -21.12 -11.97
CA ALA A 113 20.78 -21.74 -10.64
C ALA A 113 19.75 -22.88 -10.54
N VAL A 114 18.54 -22.69 -11.09
CA VAL A 114 17.50 -23.73 -11.12
C VAL A 114 17.89 -24.89 -12.03
N GLU A 115 18.45 -24.63 -13.20
CA GLU A 115 18.97 -25.67 -14.12
C GLU A 115 20.10 -26.49 -13.49
N GLN A 116 21.07 -25.82 -12.85
CA GLN A 116 22.15 -26.48 -12.12
C GLN A 116 21.63 -27.37 -11.00
N TRP A 117 20.61 -26.90 -10.26
CA TRP A 117 19.96 -27.69 -9.25
C TRP A 117 19.28 -28.94 -9.82
N HIS A 118 18.53 -28.82 -10.91
CA HIS A 118 17.90 -29.96 -11.58
C HIS A 118 18.91 -30.93 -12.20
N ALA A 119 20.10 -30.46 -12.56
CA ALA A 119 21.20 -31.30 -12.99
C ALA A 119 21.93 -32.06 -11.85
N GLY A 120 21.40 -31.95 -10.60
CA GLY A 120 21.95 -32.61 -9.41
C GLY A 120 22.96 -31.80 -8.63
N GLY A 121 23.23 -30.56 -9.03
CA GLY A 121 24.07 -29.62 -8.28
C GLY A 121 23.34 -28.99 -7.09
N SER A 122 24.04 -28.14 -6.32
CA SER A 122 23.44 -27.37 -5.22
C SER A 122 22.96 -26.01 -5.72
N LEU A 123 21.73 -25.62 -5.31
CA LEU A 123 21.14 -24.32 -5.60
C LEU A 123 21.94 -23.17 -4.97
N TYR A 124 22.54 -23.40 -3.79
CA TYR A 124 23.22 -22.36 -3.00
C TYR A 124 24.74 -22.36 -3.12
N ASP A 125 25.34 -23.35 -3.80
CA ASP A 125 26.77 -23.36 -4.12
C ASP A 125 27.05 -22.84 -5.54
N TRP A 126 26.00 -22.50 -6.27
CA TRP A 126 26.11 -21.91 -7.57
C TRP A 126 26.30 -20.39 -7.49
N TYR A 127 27.22 -19.87 -8.29
CA TYR A 127 27.52 -18.45 -8.43
C TYR A 127 27.55 -18.07 -9.91
N ALA A 128 26.98 -16.92 -10.26
CA ALA A 128 27.03 -16.40 -11.64
C ALA A 128 28.45 -16.02 -12.05
N ASN A 129 29.26 -15.55 -11.11
CA ASN A 129 30.71 -15.40 -11.26
C ASN A 129 31.41 -16.31 -10.23
N PRO A 130 31.80 -17.53 -10.61
CA PRO A 130 32.45 -18.49 -9.72
C PRO A 130 33.83 -18.06 -9.24
N ALA A 131 34.58 -17.29 -10.05
CA ALA A 131 35.93 -16.85 -9.70
C ALA A 131 35.97 -15.93 -8.47
N ASP A 132 34.98 -15.04 -8.37
CA ASP A 132 34.89 -14.04 -7.31
C ASP A 132 33.79 -14.36 -6.31
N HIS A 133 33.11 -15.50 -6.43
CA HIS A 133 31.95 -15.91 -5.64
C HIS A 133 30.83 -14.86 -5.61
N LEU A 134 30.57 -14.21 -6.77
CA LEU A 134 29.56 -13.15 -6.89
C LEU A 134 28.25 -13.68 -7.48
N TRP A 135 27.17 -12.99 -7.10
CA TRP A 135 25.79 -13.16 -7.62
C TRP A 135 25.25 -14.59 -7.47
N PRO A 136 25.15 -15.12 -6.23
CA PRO A 136 24.54 -16.41 -5.95
C PRO A 136 23.00 -16.34 -6.03
N PHE A 137 22.36 -17.50 -6.07
CA PHE A 137 20.92 -17.59 -5.81
C PHE A 137 20.64 -17.31 -4.32
N THR A 138 19.80 -16.30 -4.02
CA THR A 138 19.61 -15.76 -2.65
C THR A 138 18.19 -15.93 -2.11
N TYR A 139 17.33 -16.69 -2.79
CA TYR A 139 15.92 -16.87 -2.44
C TYR A 139 15.68 -18.20 -1.71
N PRO A 140 14.57 -18.31 -0.90
CA PRO A 140 14.12 -19.58 -0.36
C PRO A 140 13.90 -20.65 -1.45
N PRO A 141 13.94 -21.95 -1.11
CA PRO A 141 13.75 -23.04 -2.09
C PRO A 141 12.45 -22.95 -2.87
N PHE A 142 11.38 -22.40 -2.28
CA PHE A 142 10.11 -22.20 -2.99
C PHE A 142 10.28 -21.35 -4.26
N ALA A 143 11.19 -20.39 -4.27
CA ALA A 143 11.44 -19.59 -5.48
C ALA A 143 11.93 -20.47 -6.64
N ALA A 144 12.84 -21.40 -6.37
CA ALA A 144 13.32 -22.35 -7.37
C ALA A 144 12.19 -23.26 -7.88
N TRP A 145 11.39 -23.83 -6.98
CA TRP A 145 10.20 -24.62 -7.33
C TRP A 145 9.19 -23.84 -8.17
N ALA A 146 8.91 -22.59 -7.81
CA ALA A 146 7.97 -21.73 -8.53
C ALA A 146 8.48 -21.33 -9.92
N LEU A 147 9.79 -21.22 -10.12
CA LEU A 147 10.40 -20.88 -11.40
C LEU A 147 10.63 -22.11 -12.30
N THR A 148 10.72 -23.32 -11.74
CA THR A 148 10.95 -24.57 -12.47
C THR A 148 10.04 -24.75 -13.69
N PRO A 149 8.71 -24.55 -13.62
CA PRO A 149 7.86 -24.73 -14.82
C PRO A 149 8.26 -23.80 -15.96
N LEU A 150 8.66 -22.56 -15.64
CA LEU A 150 9.07 -21.59 -16.65
C LEU A 150 10.44 -21.93 -17.23
N THR A 151 11.41 -22.39 -16.41
CA THR A 151 12.74 -22.77 -16.87
C THR A 151 12.70 -24.02 -17.77
N THR A 152 11.79 -24.94 -17.52
CA THR A 152 11.67 -26.18 -18.31
C THR A 152 11.01 -25.98 -19.67
N VAL A 153 10.09 -25.00 -19.81
CA VAL A 153 9.33 -24.79 -21.07
C VAL A 153 9.88 -23.66 -21.94
N THR A 154 10.88 -22.90 -21.48
CA THR A 154 11.45 -21.76 -22.22
C THR A 154 12.96 -21.91 -22.41
N GLN A 155 13.47 -21.27 -23.46
CA GLN A 155 14.91 -21.03 -23.64
C GLN A 155 15.33 -19.73 -22.92
N ASP A 156 16.63 -19.52 -22.72
CA ASP A 156 17.20 -18.38 -21.98
C ASP A 156 16.58 -17.04 -22.35
N ARG A 157 16.55 -16.74 -23.64
CA ARG A 157 16.02 -15.46 -24.09
C ARG A 157 14.53 -15.30 -23.83
N ALA A 158 13.76 -16.36 -24.08
CA ALA A 158 12.32 -16.35 -23.81
C ALA A 158 12.04 -16.20 -22.32
N PHE A 159 12.79 -16.88 -21.45
CA PHE A 159 12.71 -16.73 -20.00
C PHE A 159 12.96 -15.28 -19.57
N GLN A 160 14.05 -14.66 -20.03
CA GLN A 160 14.39 -13.28 -19.72
C GLN A 160 13.31 -12.31 -20.18
N VAL A 161 12.75 -12.47 -21.37
CA VAL A 161 11.67 -11.62 -21.89
C VAL A 161 10.39 -11.79 -21.09
N VAL A 162 10.02 -13.01 -20.70
CA VAL A 162 8.84 -13.25 -19.84
C VAL A 162 9.01 -12.57 -18.48
N MET A 163 10.17 -12.69 -17.85
CA MET A 163 10.47 -12.05 -16.57
C MET A 163 10.48 -10.53 -16.69
N LEU A 164 11.02 -9.99 -17.78
CA LEU A 164 10.99 -8.56 -18.07
C LEU A 164 9.56 -8.05 -18.21
N LEU A 165 8.71 -8.73 -19.00
CA LEU A 165 7.32 -8.34 -19.24
C LEU A 165 6.44 -8.50 -18.00
N ALA A 166 6.81 -9.38 -17.07
CA ALA A 166 6.12 -9.52 -15.80
C ALA A 166 6.16 -8.21 -14.98
N THR A 167 7.25 -7.44 -15.04
CA THR A 167 7.40 -6.19 -14.28
C THR A 167 6.31 -5.16 -14.63
N PRO A 168 6.14 -4.70 -15.88
CA PRO A 168 5.14 -3.69 -16.23
C PRO A 168 3.71 -4.18 -15.99
N VAL A 169 3.44 -5.46 -16.26
CA VAL A 169 2.13 -6.06 -15.98
C VAL A 169 1.83 -5.99 -14.48
N CYS A 170 2.76 -6.41 -13.64
CA CYS A 170 2.61 -6.39 -12.20
C CYS A 170 2.52 -4.97 -11.63
N MET A 171 3.24 -4.00 -12.20
CA MET A 171 3.10 -2.59 -11.82
C MET A 171 1.72 -2.02 -12.18
N ALA A 172 1.16 -2.38 -13.34
CA ALA A 172 -0.21 -2.03 -13.69
C ALA A 172 -1.23 -2.69 -12.73
N VAL A 173 -1.04 -3.97 -12.37
CA VAL A 173 -1.88 -4.66 -11.37
C VAL A 173 -1.78 -3.99 -9.99
N THR A 174 -0.58 -3.59 -9.58
CA THR A 174 -0.36 -2.83 -8.33
C THR A 174 -1.09 -1.49 -8.36
N ALA A 175 -0.96 -0.72 -9.44
CA ALA A 175 -1.68 0.54 -9.64
C ALA A 175 -3.20 0.33 -9.63
N TRP A 176 -3.70 -0.71 -10.29
CA TRP A 176 -5.12 -1.09 -10.26
C TRP A 176 -5.61 -1.37 -8.84
N ALA A 177 -4.86 -2.13 -8.05
CA ALA A 177 -5.22 -2.43 -6.66
C ALA A 177 -5.28 -1.15 -5.80
N CYS A 178 -4.31 -0.23 -5.98
CA CYS A 178 -4.31 1.09 -5.34
C CYS A 178 -5.55 1.92 -5.74
N LEU A 179 -5.86 2.03 -7.03
CA LEU A 179 -7.02 2.78 -7.53
C LEU A 179 -8.34 2.20 -7.00
N ARG A 180 -8.45 0.86 -6.91
CA ARG A 180 -9.63 0.21 -6.32
C ARG A 180 -9.79 0.55 -4.85
N ALA A 181 -8.72 0.50 -4.07
CA ALA A 181 -8.73 0.89 -2.66
C ALA A 181 -9.15 2.36 -2.49
N LEU A 182 -8.70 3.25 -3.38
CA LEU A 182 -9.06 4.67 -3.40
C LEU A 182 -10.48 4.95 -3.92
N GLY A 183 -11.27 3.93 -4.26
CA GLY A 183 -12.65 4.08 -4.70
C GLY A 183 -12.82 4.37 -6.21
N VAL A 184 -11.74 4.40 -6.98
CA VAL A 184 -11.74 4.69 -8.44
C VAL A 184 -12.07 3.42 -9.23
N ARG A 185 -13.17 2.71 -8.86
CA ARG A 185 -13.44 1.37 -9.37
C ARG A 185 -13.73 1.30 -10.87
N ARG A 186 -14.48 2.29 -11.39
CA ARG A 186 -14.94 2.30 -12.81
C ARG A 186 -13.79 2.53 -13.80
N TRP A 187 -12.79 3.31 -13.42
CA TRP A 187 -11.66 3.69 -14.27
C TRP A 187 -10.36 2.98 -13.92
N ALA A 188 -10.35 2.18 -12.86
CA ALA A 188 -9.13 1.52 -12.39
C ALA A 188 -8.48 0.66 -13.49
N GLY A 189 -9.26 -0.11 -14.24
CA GLY A 189 -8.75 -0.92 -15.35
C GLY A 189 -8.17 -0.11 -16.50
N ALA A 190 -8.76 1.04 -16.81
CA ALA A 190 -8.28 1.92 -17.90
C ALA A 190 -7.07 2.76 -17.49
N ALA A 191 -7.01 3.23 -16.24
CA ALA A 191 -5.92 4.08 -15.74
C ALA A 191 -4.67 3.29 -15.32
N ALA A 192 -4.83 2.04 -14.88
CA ALA A 192 -3.74 1.22 -14.36
C ALA A 192 -2.58 1.01 -15.34
N PRO A 193 -2.79 0.63 -16.62
CA PRO A 193 -1.69 0.46 -17.55
C PRO A 193 -0.96 1.78 -17.86
N TRP A 194 -1.65 2.93 -17.85
CA TRP A 194 -1.02 4.23 -17.98
C TRP A 194 -0.14 4.59 -16.79
N LEU A 195 -0.60 4.33 -15.57
CA LEU A 195 0.23 4.49 -14.37
C LEU A 195 1.43 3.55 -14.37
N GLY A 196 1.24 2.31 -14.83
CA GLY A 196 2.34 1.37 -15.06
C GLY A 196 3.34 1.90 -16.08
N LEU A 197 2.87 2.42 -17.22
CA LEU A 197 3.70 3.01 -18.27
C LEU A 197 4.50 4.22 -17.74
N VAL A 198 3.83 5.15 -17.05
CA VAL A 198 4.50 6.30 -16.44
C VAL A 198 5.56 5.83 -15.43
N GLY A 199 5.24 4.83 -14.60
CA GLY A 199 6.19 4.23 -13.68
C GLY A 199 7.43 3.64 -14.38
N VAL A 200 7.21 2.88 -15.45
CA VAL A 200 8.30 2.27 -16.27
C VAL A 200 9.18 3.35 -16.91
N LEU A 201 8.58 4.43 -17.39
CA LEU A 201 9.32 5.49 -18.11
C LEU A 201 10.05 6.47 -17.18
N THR A 202 9.59 6.63 -15.94
CA THR A 202 10.06 7.73 -15.09
C THR A 202 10.64 7.31 -13.74
N LEU A 203 10.30 6.13 -13.20
CA LEU A 203 10.75 5.71 -11.88
C LEU A 203 11.89 4.69 -11.97
N GLU A 204 13.07 5.08 -11.49
CA GLU A 204 14.27 4.22 -11.52
C GLU A 204 14.02 2.85 -10.90
N PRO A 205 13.38 2.69 -9.73
CA PRO A 205 13.17 1.36 -9.16
C PRO A 205 12.39 0.42 -10.09
N VAL A 206 11.49 0.96 -10.91
CA VAL A 206 10.67 0.19 -11.84
C VAL A 206 11.48 -0.23 -13.07
N TYR A 207 12.15 0.71 -13.73
CA TYR A 207 12.94 0.34 -14.92
C TYR A 207 14.20 -0.47 -14.56
N LYS A 208 14.80 -0.26 -13.38
CA LYS A 208 15.90 -1.13 -12.89
C LYS A 208 15.40 -2.55 -12.59
N THR A 209 14.19 -2.70 -12.07
CA THR A 209 13.57 -4.03 -11.94
C THR A 209 13.40 -4.71 -13.30
N MET A 210 13.06 -3.96 -14.35
CA MET A 210 13.00 -4.48 -15.72
C MET A 210 14.39 -4.80 -16.28
N GLU A 211 15.37 -3.93 -16.05
CA GLU A 211 16.76 -4.10 -16.54
C GLU A 211 17.38 -5.41 -16.05
N TYR A 212 17.11 -5.79 -14.80
CA TYR A 212 17.54 -7.07 -14.23
C TYR A 212 16.55 -8.21 -14.48
N ALA A 213 15.33 -7.91 -14.96
CA ALA A 213 14.19 -8.83 -15.06
C ALA A 213 13.90 -9.51 -13.71
N GLN A 214 13.78 -8.69 -12.66
CA GLN A 214 13.70 -9.05 -11.25
C GLN A 214 12.24 -9.36 -10.82
N VAL A 215 12.06 -10.28 -9.87
CA VAL A 215 10.72 -10.70 -9.37
C VAL A 215 10.02 -9.69 -8.47
N ASN A 216 10.67 -8.60 -8.06
CA ASN A 216 10.15 -7.69 -7.03
C ASN A 216 8.76 -7.11 -7.37
N ALA A 217 8.51 -6.78 -8.65
CA ALA A 217 7.21 -6.28 -9.09
C ALA A 217 6.11 -7.35 -8.96
N VAL A 218 6.44 -8.63 -9.21
CA VAL A 218 5.50 -9.75 -9.01
C VAL A 218 5.11 -9.85 -7.54
N LEU A 219 6.09 -9.82 -6.64
CA LEU A 219 5.84 -9.87 -5.20
C LEU A 219 5.04 -8.66 -4.71
N ALA A 220 5.35 -7.47 -5.23
CA ALA A 220 4.59 -6.26 -4.91
C ALA A 220 3.13 -6.36 -5.38
N ALA A 221 2.87 -6.91 -6.57
CA ALA A 221 1.52 -7.12 -7.08
C ALA A 221 0.73 -8.11 -6.21
N LEU A 222 1.35 -9.24 -5.81
CA LEU A 222 0.71 -10.22 -4.93
C LEU A 222 0.28 -9.57 -3.60
N VAL A 223 1.19 -8.85 -2.94
CA VAL A 223 0.89 -8.17 -1.67
C VAL A 223 -0.12 -7.05 -1.86
N ALA A 224 -0.01 -6.24 -2.93
CA ALA A 224 -0.97 -5.17 -3.19
C ALA A 224 -2.37 -5.70 -3.48
N VAL A 225 -2.51 -6.75 -4.29
CA VAL A 225 -3.82 -7.39 -4.56
C VAL A 225 -4.41 -7.94 -3.27
N ASP A 226 -3.63 -8.66 -2.47
CA ASP A 226 -4.11 -9.21 -1.20
C ASP A 226 -4.59 -8.09 -0.27
N LEU A 227 -3.74 -7.10 0.02
CA LEU A 227 -4.04 -6.07 1.01
C LEU A 227 -5.03 -4.99 0.53
N LEU A 228 -5.13 -4.73 -0.78
CA LEU A 228 -5.89 -3.59 -1.30
C LEU A 228 -7.14 -4.00 -2.10
N ALA A 229 -7.15 -5.19 -2.71
CA ALA A 229 -8.24 -5.62 -3.59
C ALA A 229 -9.06 -6.78 -3.02
N VAL A 230 -8.45 -7.72 -2.28
CA VAL A 230 -9.17 -8.81 -1.62
C VAL A 230 -9.96 -8.27 -0.42
N PRO A 231 -11.27 -8.53 -0.30
CA PRO A 231 -12.07 -8.07 0.84
C PRO A 231 -11.53 -8.58 2.18
N ALA A 232 -11.58 -7.75 3.24
CA ALA A 232 -11.11 -8.13 4.57
C ALA A 232 -11.87 -9.33 5.16
N SER A 233 -13.11 -9.57 4.73
CA SER A 233 -13.94 -10.71 5.12
C SER A 233 -13.61 -12.00 4.36
N SER A 234 -12.85 -11.93 3.26
CA SER A 234 -12.53 -13.09 2.43
C SER A 234 -11.64 -14.09 3.18
N ARG A 235 -11.94 -15.39 3.03
CA ARG A 235 -11.09 -16.47 3.55
C ARG A 235 -9.70 -16.54 2.88
N TRP A 236 -9.59 -15.98 1.67
CA TRP A 236 -8.35 -15.98 0.87
C TRP A 236 -7.41 -14.83 1.21
N ARG A 237 -7.88 -13.87 2.05
CA ARG A 237 -7.02 -12.77 2.48
C ARG A 237 -5.87 -13.27 3.33
N GLY A 238 -4.65 -12.90 2.97
CA GLY A 238 -3.39 -13.36 3.55
C GLY A 238 -2.67 -14.43 2.71
N VAL A 239 -3.37 -15.11 1.79
CA VAL A 239 -2.77 -16.18 0.96
C VAL A 239 -1.68 -15.62 0.04
N LEU A 240 -1.96 -14.54 -0.73
CA LEU A 240 -0.98 -13.99 -1.66
C LEU A 240 0.21 -13.35 -0.93
N CYS A 241 -0.03 -12.73 0.22
CA CYS A 241 1.05 -12.26 1.11
C CYS A 241 1.91 -13.42 1.62
N GLY A 242 1.27 -14.55 1.99
CA GLY A 242 1.97 -15.75 2.43
C GLY A 242 2.83 -16.38 1.33
N LEU A 243 2.31 -16.48 0.10
CA LEU A 243 3.07 -16.95 -1.07
C LEU A 243 4.25 -16.04 -1.38
N ALA A 244 4.04 -14.71 -1.35
CA ALA A 244 5.12 -13.75 -1.56
C ALA A 244 6.21 -13.87 -0.48
N ALA A 245 5.83 -14.10 0.79
CA ALA A 245 6.77 -14.31 1.89
C ALA A 245 7.54 -15.63 1.78
N ALA A 246 6.90 -16.69 1.29
CA ALA A 246 7.57 -17.97 1.02
C ALA A 246 8.56 -17.88 -0.15
N PHE A 247 8.25 -17.07 -1.16
CA PHE A 247 9.14 -16.84 -2.31
C PHE A 247 10.36 -16.00 -1.93
N LYS A 248 10.16 -14.96 -1.12
CA LYS A 248 11.19 -14.04 -0.64
C LYS A 248 10.79 -13.57 0.76
N LEU A 249 11.73 -13.56 1.73
CA LEU A 249 11.40 -13.27 3.12
C LEU A 249 10.89 -11.83 3.35
N THR A 250 11.34 -10.86 2.55
CA THR A 250 11.01 -9.44 2.76
C THR A 250 9.51 -9.09 2.72
N PRO A 251 8.64 -9.69 1.88
CA PRO A 251 7.20 -9.48 1.94
C PRO A 251 6.52 -9.90 3.25
N ALA A 252 7.19 -10.69 4.10
CA ALA A 252 6.63 -11.09 5.40
C ALA A 252 6.27 -9.88 6.28
N ILE A 253 6.91 -8.73 6.09
CA ILE A 253 6.57 -7.47 6.78
C ILE A 253 5.11 -7.05 6.59
N ALA A 254 4.43 -7.50 5.51
CA ALA A 254 3.03 -7.22 5.24
C ALA A 254 2.08 -7.66 6.38
N ILE A 255 2.51 -8.63 7.21
CA ILE A 255 1.75 -9.06 8.38
C ILE A 255 1.46 -7.90 9.33
N VAL A 256 2.36 -6.91 9.43
CA VAL A 256 2.18 -5.73 10.29
C VAL A 256 0.94 -4.95 9.90
N VAL A 257 0.62 -4.82 8.60
CA VAL A 257 -0.63 -4.17 8.14
C VAL A 257 -1.85 -4.93 8.67
N LEU A 258 -1.83 -6.26 8.58
CA LEU A 258 -2.94 -7.10 9.04
C LEU A 258 -3.12 -6.99 10.56
N LEU A 259 -2.01 -6.99 11.33
CA LEU A 259 -2.03 -6.86 12.79
C LEU A 259 -2.51 -5.47 13.24
N VAL A 260 -2.00 -4.38 12.64
CA VAL A 260 -2.42 -3.00 12.91
C VAL A 260 -3.91 -2.82 12.65
N ARG A 261 -4.45 -3.52 11.65
CA ARG A 261 -5.88 -3.50 11.31
C ARG A 261 -6.71 -4.54 12.06
N ARG A 262 -6.10 -5.30 12.99
CA ARG A 262 -6.73 -6.37 13.78
C ARG A 262 -7.38 -7.46 12.92
N GLN A 263 -6.80 -7.75 11.75
CA GLN A 263 -7.26 -8.81 10.84
C GLN A 263 -6.58 -10.14 11.18
N TRP A 264 -6.81 -10.63 12.40
CA TRP A 264 -6.10 -11.79 12.98
C TRP A 264 -6.21 -13.05 12.13
N ARG A 265 -7.41 -13.30 11.56
CA ARG A 265 -7.62 -14.45 10.66
C ARG A 265 -6.75 -14.34 9.41
N ALA A 266 -6.68 -13.16 8.78
CA ALA A 266 -5.86 -12.96 7.60
C ALA A 266 -4.36 -13.08 7.93
N ALA A 267 -3.93 -12.59 9.09
CA ALA A 267 -2.56 -12.76 9.57
C ALA A 267 -2.24 -14.26 9.79
N ALA A 268 -3.14 -15.01 10.42
CA ALA A 268 -3.00 -16.46 10.59
C ALA A 268 -2.98 -17.19 9.22
N THR A 269 -3.83 -16.81 8.27
CA THR A 269 -3.82 -17.35 6.89
C THR A 269 -2.49 -17.08 6.20
N MET A 270 -1.95 -15.86 6.32
CA MET A 270 -0.64 -15.50 5.76
C MET A 270 0.48 -16.38 6.34
N VAL A 271 0.52 -16.53 7.66
CA VAL A 271 1.52 -17.38 8.34
C VAL A 271 1.33 -18.84 7.93
N ALA A 272 0.10 -19.36 7.96
CA ALA A 272 -0.19 -20.74 7.58
C ALA A 272 0.21 -21.04 6.12
N THR A 273 -0.04 -20.10 5.20
CA THR A 273 0.35 -20.25 3.79
C THR A 273 1.87 -20.23 3.64
N ALA A 274 2.56 -19.25 4.23
CA ALA A 274 4.01 -19.15 4.15
C ALA A 274 4.68 -20.39 4.77
N SER A 275 4.26 -20.78 5.96
CA SER A 275 4.81 -21.96 6.65
C SER A 275 4.48 -23.26 5.93
N GLY A 276 3.24 -23.42 5.45
CA GLY A 276 2.81 -24.63 4.71
C GLY A 276 3.62 -24.83 3.44
N VAL A 277 3.82 -23.77 2.65
CA VAL A 277 4.65 -23.82 1.44
C VAL A 277 6.12 -24.09 1.78
N THR A 278 6.66 -23.44 2.81
CA THR A 278 8.03 -23.68 3.27
C THR A 278 8.24 -25.13 3.73
N LEU A 279 7.31 -25.68 4.51
CA LEU A 279 7.35 -27.07 4.96
C LEU A 279 7.20 -28.06 3.81
N ALA A 280 6.35 -27.77 2.84
CA ALA A 280 6.25 -28.58 1.62
C ALA A 280 7.58 -28.60 0.84
N CYS A 281 8.22 -27.44 0.68
CA CYS A 281 9.56 -27.37 0.08
C CYS A 281 10.61 -28.11 0.90
N TRP A 282 10.49 -28.05 2.23
CA TRP A 282 11.41 -28.80 3.11
C TRP A 282 11.26 -30.32 2.91
N ALA A 283 10.03 -30.82 2.74
CA ALA A 283 9.77 -32.24 2.46
C ALA A 283 10.26 -32.66 1.06
N LEU A 284 10.11 -31.78 0.06
CA LEU A 284 10.49 -32.07 -1.33
C LEU A 284 11.98 -31.87 -1.64
N SER A 285 12.65 -30.96 -0.93
CA SER A 285 14.06 -30.61 -1.10
C SER A 285 14.73 -30.32 0.23
N PRO A 286 14.92 -31.34 1.11
CA PRO A 286 15.40 -31.17 2.47
C PRO A 286 16.81 -30.59 2.55
N ARG A 287 17.70 -30.97 1.65
CA ARG A 287 19.09 -30.48 1.59
C ARG A 287 19.13 -28.97 1.32
N GLU A 288 18.41 -28.51 0.30
CA GLU A 288 18.36 -27.11 -0.09
C GLU A 288 17.65 -26.26 0.98
N SER A 289 16.59 -26.80 1.59
CA SER A 289 15.88 -26.10 2.68
C SER A 289 16.77 -25.93 3.90
N ALA A 290 17.45 -26.98 4.36
CA ALA A 290 18.40 -26.90 5.46
C ALA A 290 19.53 -25.91 5.14
N ARG A 291 20.11 -25.99 3.94
CA ARG A 291 21.19 -25.10 3.51
C ARG A 291 20.76 -23.64 3.47
N PHE A 292 19.54 -23.34 2.98
CA PHE A 292 19.02 -21.98 3.00
C PHE A 292 18.78 -21.47 4.41
N PHE A 293 17.91 -22.14 5.17
CA PHE A 293 17.44 -21.62 6.45
C PHE A 293 18.48 -21.68 7.57
N LEU A 294 19.45 -22.59 7.50
CA LEU A 294 20.48 -22.75 8.53
C LEU A 294 21.81 -22.06 8.19
N GLN A 295 22.05 -21.70 6.93
CA GLN A 295 23.32 -21.14 6.47
C GLN A 295 23.13 -19.91 5.56
N ALA A 296 22.66 -20.09 4.33
CA ALA A 296 22.70 -19.07 3.29
C ALA A 296 21.89 -17.79 3.63
N ALA A 297 20.77 -17.92 4.35
CA ALA A 297 19.95 -16.77 4.77
C ALA A 297 20.66 -15.87 5.80
N TRP A 298 21.66 -16.39 6.50
CA TRP A 298 22.40 -15.69 7.56
C TRP A 298 23.77 -15.19 7.11
N ASP A 299 24.18 -15.56 5.90
CA ASP A 299 25.46 -15.15 5.34
C ASP A 299 25.34 -13.77 4.65
N PRO A 300 25.87 -12.69 5.25
CA PRO A 300 25.76 -11.35 4.72
C PRO A 300 26.57 -11.15 3.42
N THR A 301 27.58 -11.98 3.18
CA THR A 301 28.45 -11.84 2.01
C THR A 301 27.72 -12.18 0.70
N ARG A 302 26.70 -13.03 0.78
CA ARG A 302 25.88 -13.42 -0.38
C ARG A 302 25.00 -12.30 -0.94
N ALA A 303 24.76 -11.26 -0.14
CA ALA A 303 23.83 -10.19 -0.53
C ALA A 303 24.50 -9.01 -1.24
N GLY A 304 25.83 -8.97 -1.29
CA GLY A 304 26.63 -7.89 -1.87
C GLY A 304 27.08 -6.86 -0.83
N PHE A 305 27.66 -5.75 -1.30
CA PHE A 305 28.33 -4.75 -0.45
C PHE A 305 27.34 -3.76 0.18
N ALA A 306 27.52 -3.52 1.48
CA ALA A 306 26.61 -2.65 2.23
C ALA A 306 26.68 -1.19 1.76
N GLU A 307 27.89 -0.69 1.47
CA GLU A 307 28.16 0.69 1.06
C GLU A 307 27.80 1.00 -0.39
N TYR A 308 27.59 -0.03 -1.24
CA TYR A 308 27.30 0.14 -2.66
C TYR A 308 26.13 1.12 -2.88
N ALA A 309 26.29 2.02 -3.86
CA ALA A 309 25.32 3.08 -4.19
C ALA A 309 23.89 2.57 -4.37
N GLY A 310 23.74 1.38 -4.96
CA GLY A 310 22.45 0.72 -5.15
C GLY A 310 21.76 0.31 -3.85
N ASN A 311 22.48 0.17 -2.71
CA ASN A 311 21.89 -0.21 -1.43
C ASN A 311 21.24 0.99 -0.74
N GLN A 312 19.94 1.15 -0.93
CA GLN A 312 19.13 2.26 -0.46
C GLN A 312 18.36 1.91 0.82
N ASN A 313 19.07 1.73 1.94
CA ASN A 313 18.51 1.41 3.25
C ASN A 313 19.36 2.01 4.39
N LEU A 314 18.95 1.77 5.64
CA LEU A 314 19.65 2.28 6.82
C LEU A 314 21.09 1.78 6.90
N LYS A 315 21.35 0.49 6.59
CA LYS A 315 22.72 -0.08 6.63
C LYS A 315 23.62 0.56 5.57
N GLY A 316 23.12 0.74 4.34
CA GLY A 316 23.86 1.40 3.27
C GLY A 316 24.17 2.86 3.59
N MET A 317 23.21 3.57 4.18
CA MET A 317 23.42 4.95 4.62
C MET A 317 24.48 5.04 5.71
N VAL A 318 24.45 4.18 6.72
CA VAL A 318 25.45 4.11 7.79
C VAL A 318 26.83 3.76 7.23
N ALA A 319 26.92 2.75 6.34
CA ALA A 319 28.17 2.33 5.75
C ALA A 319 28.83 3.44 4.92
N ARG A 320 28.05 4.17 4.13
CA ARG A 320 28.56 5.34 3.38
C ARG A 320 28.91 6.52 4.27
N ALA A 321 28.21 6.70 5.41
CA ALA A 321 28.52 7.77 6.35
C ALA A 321 29.83 7.54 7.12
N LEU A 322 30.13 6.28 7.46
CA LEU A 322 31.22 5.88 8.34
C LEU A 322 32.27 5.05 7.60
N VAL A 323 32.75 5.57 6.48
CA VAL A 323 33.84 4.93 5.73
C VAL A 323 35.08 4.79 6.60
N GLY A 324 35.66 3.57 6.67
CA GLY A 324 36.82 3.26 7.51
C GLY A 324 36.50 2.73 8.90
N ASP A 325 35.24 2.86 9.37
CA ASP A 325 34.80 2.38 10.69
C ASP A 325 33.77 1.24 10.59
N GLU A 326 34.09 0.21 9.84
CA GLU A 326 33.17 -0.92 9.56
C GLU A 326 32.59 -1.59 10.82
N ARG A 327 33.34 -1.56 11.93
CA ARG A 327 32.89 -2.11 13.22
C ARG A 327 31.61 -1.45 13.73
N LEU A 328 31.36 -0.19 13.36
CA LEU A 328 30.18 0.57 13.78
C LEU A 328 28.96 0.34 12.85
N TRP A 329 29.14 -0.20 11.67
CA TRP A 329 28.05 -0.35 10.69
C TRP A 329 26.90 -1.23 11.24
N THR A 330 27.22 -2.40 11.74
CA THR A 330 26.20 -3.33 12.24
C THR A 330 25.51 -2.83 13.53
N PRO A 331 26.21 -2.37 14.58
CA PRO A 331 25.54 -1.88 15.78
C PRO A 331 24.68 -0.63 15.53
N LEU A 332 25.16 0.35 14.74
CA LEU A 332 24.37 1.53 14.44
C LEU A 332 23.18 1.23 13.54
N TRP A 333 23.36 0.33 12.58
CA TRP A 333 22.23 -0.19 11.81
C TRP A 333 21.21 -0.87 12.72
N ALA A 334 21.61 -1.73 13.63
CA ALA A 334 20.70 -2.44 14.54
C ALA A 334 19.90 -1.46 15.43
N VAL A 335 20.55 -0.46 16.00
CA VAL A 335 19.87 0.61 16.77
C VAL A 335 18.88 1.37 15.89
N SER A 336 19.28 1.74 14.66
CA SER A 336 18.42 2.43 13.70
C SER A 336 17.21 1.58 13.32
N VAL A 337 17.39 0.26 13.12
CA VAL A 337 16.31 -0.69 12.84
C VAL A 337 15.28 -0.69 13.95
N VAL A 338 15.71 -0.81 15.20
CA VAL A 338 14.78 -0.79 16.36
C VAL A 338 14.02 0.53 16.41
N ALA A 339 14.72 1.67 16.33
CA ALA A 339 14.12 2.99 16.41
C ALA A 339 13.10 3.21 15.28
N VAL A 340 13.49 2.95 14.03
CA VAL A 340 12.61 3.16 12.85
C VAL A 340 11.44 2.18 12.87
N THR A 341 11.64 0.93 13.31
CA THR A 341 10.55 -0.06 13.44
C THR A 341 9.50 0.42 14.44
N VAL A 342 9.92 0.83 15.64
CA VAL A 342 9.01 1.34 16.67
C VAL A 342 8.23 2.55 16.13
N LEU A 343 8.94 3.53 15.54
CA LEU A 343 8.30 4.74 15.02
C LEU A 343 7.32 4.44 13.87
N ALA A 344 7.68 3.57 12.94
CA ALA A 344 6.83 3.21 11.81
C ALA A 344 5.58 2.41 12.25
N VAL A 345 5.73 1.48 13.19
CA VAL A 345 4.59 0.74 13.76
C VAL A 345 3.66 1.68 14.52
N LEU A 346 4.20 2.57 15.35
CA LEU A 346 3.41 3.58 16.05
C LEU A 346 2.70 4.51 15.07
N LEU A 347 3.36 4.91 13.99
CA LEU A 347 2.76 5.73 12.94
C LEU A 347 1.62 4.96 12.25
N ALA A 348 1.84 3.71 11.84
CA ALA A 348 0.81 2.89 11.23
C ALA A 348 -0.40 2.67 12.15
N VAL A 349 -0.18 2.49 13.45
CA VAL A 349 -1.27 2.39 14.45
C VAL A 349 -2.02 3.71 14.57
N ARG A 350 -1.31 4.84 14.67
CA ARG A 350 -1.93 6.17 14.82
C ARG A 350 -2.75 6.59 13.62
N THR A 351 -2.42 6.14 12.42
CA THR A 351 -3.26 6.41 11.24
C THR A 351 -4.66 5.79 11.35
N ASN A 352 -4.90 4.81 12.26
CA ASN A 352 -6.25 4.31 12.51
C ASN A 352 -7.20 5.39 13.04
N ALA A 353 -6.70 6.43 13.74
CA ALA A 353 -7.50 7.56 14.18
C ALA A 353 -8.08 8.39 13.02
N LEU A 354 -7.50 8.27 11.82
CA LEU A 354 -7.98 8.96 10.62
C LEU A 354 -9.03 8.15 9.84
N ARG A 355 -9.39 6.96 10.33
CA ARG A 355 -10.44 6.13 9.72
C ARG A 355 -11.80 6.77 10.00
N PRO A 356 -12.74 6.75 9.04
CA PRO A 356 -14.08 7.24 9.28
C PRO A 356 -14.72 6.46 10.43
N SER A 357 -15.28 7.16 11.40
CA SER A 357 -16.05 6.56 12.48
C SER A 357 -17.16 5.72 11.85
N ARG A 358 -17.30 4.47 12.26
CA ARG A 358 -18.53 3.71 12.02
C ARG A 358 -19.61 4.39 12.88
N GLN A 359 -20.28 5.41 12.35
CA GLN A 359 -21.54 5.85 12.93
C GLN A 359 -22.45 4.64 12.87
N THR A 360 -22.69 4.03 14.02
CA THR A 360 -23.85 3.18 14.24
C THR A 360 -25.04 4.07 13.89
N VAL A 361 -25.68 3.82 12.76
CA VAL A 361 -26.95 4.45 12.43
C VAL A 361 -27.92 3.89 13.45
N LEU A 362 -28.03 4.57 14.59
CA LEU A 362 -29.17 4.43 15.44
C LEU A 362 -30.34 4.97 14.63
N VAL A 363 -31.13 4.07 14.05
CA VAL A 363 -32.42 4.39 13.48
C VAL A 363 -33.27 4.85 14.65
N PRO A 364 -33.70 6.13 14.75
CA PRO A 364 -34.61 6.55 15.78
C PRO A 364 -35.97 5.91 15.45
N GLY A 365 -36.44 5.02 16.31
CA GLY A 365 -37.82 4.51 16.24
C GLY A 365 -37.98 3.01 15.96
N GLY A 366 -37.08 2.17 16.44
CA GLY A 366 -37.31 0.72 16.53
C GLY A 366 -37.26 0.30 18.00
N ALA A 367 -38.39 0.25 18.68
CA ALA A 367 -38.50 -0.47 19.93
C ALA A 367 -38.11 -1.92 19.69
N ALA A 368 -37.03 -2.38 20.29
CA ALA A 368 -36.63 -3.78 20.29
C ALA A 368 -37.69 -4.53 21.13
N ALA A 369 -38.60 -5.20 20.44
CA ALA A 369 -39.38 -6.29 21.02
C ALA A 369 -38.41 -7.48 21.20
N VAL A 370 -37.94 -7.65 22.41
CA VAL A 370 -37.32 -8.91 22.86
C VAL A 370 -38.48 -9.89 23.00
N SER A 371 -38.65 -10.79 22.03
CA SER A 371 -39.49 -11.97 22.19
C SER A 371 -38.59 -13.15 22.52
N ASP A 372 -38.40 -13.39 23.80
CA ASP A 372 -37.99 -14.69 24.32
C ASP A 372 -39.16 -15.66 24.17
N THR A 373 -39.10 -16.52 23.19
CA THR A 373 -39.93 -17.73 23.15
C THR A 373 -39.07 -18.88 22.60
N PRO A 374 -38.82 -19.93 23.38
CA PRO A 374 -38.12 -21.10 22.88
C PRO A 374 -39.06 -21.97 22.05
N ALA A 375 -38.63 -22.35 20.83
CA ALA A 375 -39.33 -23.31 20.02
C ALA A 375 -39.05 -24.75 20.51
N PRO A 376 -40.06 -25.62 20.52
CA PRO A 376 -39.94 -27.02 20.98
C PRO A 376 -39.35 -27.91 19.90
N GLY A 377 -38.56 -28.86 20.35
CA GLY A 377 -37.87 -29.97 19.77
C GLY A 377 -38.30 -30.54 18.41
N SER A 378 -37.32 -30.83 17.59
CA SER A 378 -37.40 -31.84 16.53
C SER A 378 -36.18 -32.75 16.65
N THR A 379 -36.50 -34.01 16.92
CA THR A 379 -35.63 -35.18 17.03
C THR A 379 -34.98 -35.53 15.69
N ALA A 380 -33.68 -35.83 15.71
CA ALA A 380 -32.96 -36.43 14.62
C ALA A 380 -33.32 -37.91 14.43
N PRO A 381 -33.16 -38.47 13.22
CA PRO A 381 -32.76 -39.85 13.07
C PRO A 381 -31.39 -40.03 12.40
N ALA A 382 -30.71 -41.07 12.85
CA ALA A 382 -29.37 -41.51 12.49
C ALA A 382 -29.31 -42.24 11.11
N PRO A 383 -28.10 -42.63 10.63
CA PRO A 383 -27.79 -42.78 9.20
C PRO A 383 -27.99 -44.20 8.67
N GLY A 384 -28.29 -44.30 7.36
CA GLY A 384 -28.40 -45.56 6.62
C GLY A 384 -27.81 -45.45 5.22
N SER A 385 -26.71 -46.14 5.06
CA SER A 385 -26.15 -46.87 3.88
C SER A 385 -26.55 -46.48 2.44
N MET A 386 -25.51 -46.33 1.62
CA MET A 386 -25.43 -46.39 0.15
C MET A 386 -26.07 -47.64 -0.45
N PRO A 387 -26.46 -47.65 -1.76
CA PRO A 387 -25.52 -48.12 -2.76
C PRO A 387 -25.49 -47.37 -4.11
N LEU A 388 -24.41 -47.66 -4.83
CA LEU A 388 -23.98 -47.27 -6.17
C LEU A 388 -24.91 -47.80 -7.30
N THR A 389 -25.06 -47.10 -8.39
CA THR A 389 -24.61 -47.32 -9.79
C THR A 389 -25.58 -46.78 -10.85
N PRO A 390 -25.18 -46.65 -12.11
CA PRO A 390 -25.42 -45.52 -13.00
C PRO A 390 -26.35 -45.82 -14.18
N ALA A 391 -26.86 -44.79 -14.87
CA ALA A 391 -27.25 -44.92 -16.28
C ALA A 391 -27.39 -43.59 -17.02
N LEU A 392 -26.86 -43.62 -18.20
CA LEU A 392 -27.00 -42.71 -19.34
C LEU A 392 -28.44 -42.49 -19.79
N GLY A 393 -28.71 -41.35 -20.47
CA GLY A 393 -29.81 -41.25 -21.41
C GLY A 393 -30.32 -39.84 -21.69
N THR A 394 -29.80 -39.18 -22.70
CA THR A 394 -30.40 -38.54 -23.89
C THR A 394 -31.66 -37.66 -23.82
N ALA A 395 -31.51 -36.47 -24.42
CA ALA A 395 -32.40 -35.74 -25.35
C ALA A 395 -33.53 -34.83 -24.84
N ALA A 396 -33.49 -33.61 -25.35
CA ALA A 396 -34.50 -32.54 -25.42
C ALA A 396 -35.78 -32.94 -26.19
N PRO A 397 -36.86 -32.11 -26.34
CA PRO A 397 -36.87 -30.68 -26.64
C PRO A 397 -38.01 -29.85 -25.98
N ALA A 398 -37.99 -28.53 -26.24
CA ALA A 398 -39.03 -27.52 -26.01
C ALA A 398 -40.25 -27.75 -26.95
N PRO A 399 -41.41 -26.99 -26.98
CA PRO A 399 -41.62 -25.57 -26.61
C PRO A 399 -43.02 -25.30 -25.96
N ASP A 400 -43.33 -24.03 -25.61
CA ASP A 400 -44.51 -23.23 -25.97
C ASP A 400 -44.93 -22.16 -24.93
N THR A 401 -45.00 -20.95 -25.42
CA THR A 401 -45.71 -19.78 -24.88
C THR A 401 -47.26 -19.95 -25.03
N PRO A 402 -48.17 -19.21 -24.30
CA PRO A 402 -48.39 -17.78 -24.51
C PRO A 402 -48.91 -16.91 -23.31
N ALA A 403 -48.87 -15.59 -23.48
CA ALA A 403 -49.55 -14.56 -22.70
C ALA A 403 -51.06 -14.46 -23.07
N PRO A 404 -51.94 -13.49 -22.65
CA PRO A 404 -51.85 -12.29 -21.80
C PRO A 404 -53.09 -12.03 -20.90
N GLY A 405 -53.11 -10.88 -20.15
CA GLY A 405 -54.34 -10.31 -19.55
C GLY A 405 -54.04 -9.36 -18.37
N SER A 406 -54.02 -8.10 -18.57
CA SER A 406 -55.07 -7.07 -18.43
C SER A 406 -55.64 -6.89 -17.03
N ALA A 407 -55.35 -5.73 -16.36
CA ALA A 407 -56.31 -4.68 -15.92
C ALA A 407 -55.73 -3.79 -14.80
N ALA A 408 -55.80 -2.49 -15.05
CA ALA A 408 -55.69 -1.41 -14.04
C ALA A 408 -57.09 -1.22 -13.37
N PRO A 409 -57.17 -0.52 -12.21
CA PRO A 409 -57.70 0.86 -12.24
C PRO A 409 -56.99 1.86 -11.27
N ALA A 410 -57.13 3.13 -11.62
CA ALA A 410 -56.86 4.35 -10.86
C ALA A 410 -58.14 4.82 -10.11
N PRO A 411 -58.21 6.08 -9.56
CA PRO A 411 -57.47 6.73 -8.48
C PRO A 411 -58.39 7.22 -7.35
N GLY A 412 -57.82 7.60 -6.21
CA GLY A 412 -58.59 8.25 -5.11
C GLY A 412 -57.84 9.44 -4.50
N SER A 413 -58.44 10.61 -4.68
CA SER A 413 -58.05 11.89 -4.13
C SER A 413 -58.44 12.07 -2.67
N ALA A 414 -57.60 12.75 -1.87
CA ALA A 414 -58.03 13.58 -0.75
C ALA A 414 -56.94 14.56 -0.31
N ALA A 415 -57.28 15.83 -0.27
CA ALA A 415 -56.50 16.99 0.16
C ALA A 415 -56.83 17.35 1.66
N PRO A 416 -56.37 18.48 2.22
CA PRO A 416 -55.37 18.52 3.30
C PRO A 416 -55.93 18.99 4.65
N ALA A 417 -55.21 18.78 5.72
CA ALA A 417 -55.50 19.42 7.00
C ALA A 417 -54.27 20.21 7.47
N SER A 418 -54.46 21.48 7.58
CA SER A 418 -53.61 22.49 8.17
C SER A 418 -53.59 22.33 9.70
N GLY A 419 -52.41 22.20 10.29
CA GLY A 419 -52.18 22.23 11.73
C GLY A 419 -50.96 23.07 12.07
N SER A 420 -51.22 24.28 12.54
CA SER A 420 -50.25 25.23 13.10
C SER A 420 -49.73 24.69 14.45
N ALA A 421 -48.45 24.49 14.61
CA ALA A 421 -47.84 24.23 15.91
C ALA A 421 -46.60 25.12 16.11
N ALA A 422 -46.59 25.76 17.28
CA ALA A 422 -45.69 26.78 17.75
C ALA A 422 -44.24 26.29 17.87
N LEU A 423 -43.28 27.16 17.52
CA LEU A 423 -41.85 27.01 17.67
C LEU A 423 -41.43 27.07 19.16
N ALA A 424 -40.80 25.99 19.64
CA ALA A 424 -39.99 25.99 20.86
C ALA A 424 -38.52 26.34 20.53
N PRO A 425 -37.75 26.95 21.47
CA PRO A 425 -36.41 27.44 21.21
C PRO A 425 -35.40 26.29 20.99
N GLY A 426 -34.66 26.40 19.90
CA GLY A 426 -33.79 25.37 19.38
C GLY A 426 -32.52 25.11 20.19
N ASP A 427 -32.22 23.85 20.32
CA ASP A 427 -31.02 23.25 20.83
C ASP A 427 -29.81 23.53 19.86
N PRO A 428 -28.70 24.13 20.33
CA PRO A 428 -27.57 24.49 19.45
C PRO A 428 -26.79 23.29 18.90
N CYS A 429 -27.05 22.06 19.38
CA CYS A 429 -26.39 20.85 18.88
C CYS A 429 -27.02 20.24 17.59
N ALA A 430 -28.16 20.75 17.13
CA ALA A 430 -28.86 20.15 15.98
C ALA A 430 -28.38 20.63 14.60
N ARG A 431 -27.36 21.49 14.51
CA ARG A 431 -26.99 22.18 13.25
C ARG A 431 -25.86 21.55 12.43
N THR A 432 -25.33 20.38 12.75
CA THR A 432 -24.24 19.77 11.96
C THR A 432 -24.61 18.51 11.17
N GLY A 433 -25.88 18.19 11.05
CA GLY A 433 -26.37 17.02 10.28
C GLY A 433 -26.58 17.27 8.77
N ARG A 434 -25.99 18.30 8.15
CA ARG A 434 -26.02 18.47 6.69
C ARG A 434 -25.18 17.39 6.05
N LYS A 435 -25.81 16.32 5.56
CA LYS A 435 -25.21 15.42 4.57
C LYS A 435 -24.80 16.30 3.40
N HIS A 436 -23.50 16.59 3.25
CA HIS A 436 -22.96 17.11 2.00
C HIS A 436 -23.18 16.04 0.94
N HIS A 437 -24.28 16.12 0.20
CA HIS A 437 -24.35 15.53 -1.12
C HIS A 437 -23.35 16.31 -1.99
N PRO A 438 -22.30 15.70 -2.53
CA PRO A 438 -21.44 16.41 -3.47
C PRO A 438 -22.29 16.85 -4.65
N ALA A 439 -22.08 18.08 -5.09
CA ALA A 439 -22.73 18.61 -6.29
C ALA A 439 -22.50 17.62 -7.45
N PRO A 440 -23.52 17.35 -8.28
CA PRO A 440 -23.38 16.48 -9.43
C PRO A 440 -22.33 17.07 -10.37
N GLY A 441 -21.16 16.38 -10.52
CA GLY A 441 -20.10 16.75 -11.46
C GLY A 441 -18.76 17.18 -10.87
N GLY A 442 -18.63 17.39 -9.56
CA GLY A 442 -17.34 17.71 -8.92
C GLY A 442 -16.40 16.50 -8.83
N PRO A 443 -15.07 16.73 -8.81
CA PRO A 443 -14.10 15.64 -8.64
C PRO A 443 -14.35 14.93 -7.29
N ARG A 444 -14.60 13.62 -7.36
CA ARG A 444 -14.86 12.80 -6.17
C ARG A 444 -13.57 12.66 -5.37
N LEU A 445 -13.64 12.94 -4.06
CA LEU A 445 -12.54 12.68 -3.14
C LEU A 445 -12.23 11.18 -3.07
N PRO A 446 -10.93 10.79 -2.92
CA PRO A 446 -10.54 9.42 -2.66
C PRO A 446 -11.27 8.82 -1.46
N ASP A 447 -11.52 7.51 -1.47
CA ASP A 447 -12.14 6.81 -0.33
C ASP A 447 -11.29 6.96 0.93
N ALA A 448 -11.92 7.32 2.05
CA ALA A 448 -11.20 7.62 3.29
C ALA A 448 -10.53 6.38 3.88
N GLU A 449 -11.28 5.27 3.96
CA GLU A 449 -10.77 4.00 4.50
C GLU A 449 -9.65 3.43 3.61
N GLY A 450 -9.84 3.49 2.29
CA GLY A 450 -8.84 3.07 1.32
C GLY A 450 -7.60 3.95 1.34
N THR A 451 -7.73 5.26 1.55
CA THR A 451 -6.59 6.18 1.69
C THR A 451 -5.75 5.82 2.92
N VAL A 452 -6.39 5.58 4.07
CA VAL A 452 -5.68 5.15 5.29
C VAL A 452 -5.02 3.79 5.10
N LEU A 453 -5.72 2.82 4.49
CA LEU A 453 -5.15 1.50 4.20
C LEU A 453 -3.91 1.61 3.31
N LEU A 454 -3.99 2.39 2.24
CA LEU A 454 -2.87 2.55 1.31
C LEU A 454 -1.67 3.23 1.97
N LEU A 455 -1.90 4.22 2.86
CA LEU A 455 -0.83 4.82 3.67
C LEU A 455 -0.18 3.80 4.60
N GLN A 456 -0.98 2.96 5.27
CA GLN A 456 -0.45 1.89 6.14
C GLN A 456 0.42 0.91 5.35
N VAL A 457 -0.03 0.51 4.15
CA VAL A 457 0.77 -0.33 3.24
C VAL A 457 2.06 0.40 2.87
N GLY A 458 2.01 1.67 2.48
CA GLY A 458 3.20 2.46 2.14
C GLY A 458 4.21 2.56 3.29
N VAL A 459 3.74 2.85 4.50
CA VAL A 459 4.60 2.94 5.71
C VAL A 459 5.25 1.59 6.03
N VAL A 460 4.47 0.50 6.00
CA VAL A 460 4.98 -0.84 6.38
C VAL A 460 5.93 -1.40 5.31
N MET A 461 5.61 -1.23 4.01
CA MET A 461 6.52 -1.66 2.95
C MET A 461 7.79 -0.82 2.95
N GLY A 462 7.69 0.50 3.18
CA GLY A 462 8.84 1.38 3.37
C GLY A 462 9.70 0.97 4.57
N LEU A 463 9.09 0.57 5.68
CA LEU A 463 9.81 0.01 6.82
C LEU A 463 10.62 -1.22 6.39
N GLY A 464 10.01 -2.18 5.68
CA GLY A 464 10.72 -3.37 5.19
C GLY A 464 11.95 -3.04 4.35
N LEU A 465 11.85 -2.01 3.48
CA LEU A 465 12.96 -1.54 2.67
C LEU A 465 14.07 -0.89 3.51
N LEU A 466 13.70 -0.10 4.53
CA LEU A 466 14.66 0.61 5.38
C LEU A 466 15.44 -0.32 6.31
N VAL A 467 14.78 -1.35 6.89
CA VAL A 467 15.38 -2.20 7.93
C VAL A 467 16.11 -3.42 7.37
N SER A 468 15.81 -3.82 6.14
CA SER A 468 16.52 -4.93 5.49
C SER A 468 18.04 -4.67 5.47
N PRO A 469 18.90 -5.67 5.70
CA PRO A 469 20.36 -5.49 5.62
C PRO A 469 20.83 -5.08 4.22
N ILE A 470 20.13 -5.51 3.18
CA ILE A 470 20.33 -5.09 1.79
C ILE A 470 18.98 -4.76 1.17
N SER A 471 18.88 -3.58 0.57
CA SER A 471 17.69 -3.11 -0.17
C SER A 471 18.13 -2.34 -1.40
N TRP A 472 18.34 -3.09 -2.48
CA TRP A 472 18.75 -2.50 -3.76
C TRP A 472 17.72 -1.49 -4.26
N SER A 473 18.14 -0.55 -5.08
CA SER A 473 17.26 0.49 -5.64
C SER A 473 16.03 -0.12 -6.34
N HIS A 474 16.21 -1.23 -7.05
CA HIS A 474 15.11 -1.96 -7.70
C HIS A 474 14.18 -2.73 -6.71
N HIS A 475 14.49 -2.83 -5.43
CA HIS A 475 13.52 -3.29 -4.42
C HIS A 475 12.45 -2.23 -4.10
N TRP A 476 12.73 -0.96 -4.42
CA TRP A 476 11.84 0.16 -4.16
C TRP A 476 10.69 0.29 -5.17
N VAL A 477 10.28 -0.78 -5.83
CA VAL A 477 9.07 -0.82 -6.67
C VAL A 477 7.80 -0.36 -5.93
N TRP A 478 7.84 -0.35 -4.60
CA TRP A 478 6.82 0.21 -3.72
C TRP A 478 6.73 1.75 -3.81
N CYS A 479 7.66 2.42 -4.48
CA CYS A 479 7.65 3.88 -4.69
C CYS A 479 6.34 4.35 -5.33
N LEU A 480 5.79 3.61 -6.31
CA LEU A 480 4.52 3.94 -6.96
C LEU A 480 3.33 3.91 -5.97
N PRO A 481 3.06 2.83 -5.22
CA PRO A 481 2.04 2.84 -4.15
C PRO A 481 2.28 3.90 -3.07
N MET A 482 3.52 4.15 -2.67
CA MET A 482 3.86 5.17 -1.67
C MET A 482 3.48 6.57 -2.15
N VAL A 483 3.91 6.94 -3.35
CA VAL A 483 3.58 8.25 -3.94
C VAL A 483 2.07 8.39 -4.16
N MET A 484 1.40 7.33 -4.67
CA MET A 484 -0.07 7.33 -4.83
C MET A 484 -0.79 7.52 -3.49
N SER A 485 -0.30 6.91 -2.40
CA SER A 485 -0.88 7.05 -1.07
C SER A 485 -0.79 8.48 -0.54
N LEU A 486 0.38 9.10 -0.69
CA LEU A 486 0.64 10.48 -0.27
C LEU A 486 -0.17 11.47 -1.11
N ALA A 487 -0.24 11.29 -2.43
CA ALA A 487 -1.04 12.12 -3.32
C ALA A 487 -2.55 12.03 -3.01
N ALA A 488 -3.06 10.82 -2.77
CA ALA A 488 -4.45 10.61 -2.38
C ALA A 488 -4.76 11.25 -1.00
N ALA A 489 -3.87 11.12 -0.05
CA ALA A 489 -3.98 11.73 1.27
C ALA A 489 -3.90 13.26 1.21
N ALA A 490 -2.97 13.79 0.40
CA ALA A 490 -2.83 15.22 0.13
C ALA A 490 -4.14 15.80 -0.42
N TRP A 491 -4.71 15.17 -1.43
CA TRP A 491 -5.98 15.59 -2.02
C TRP A 491 -7.12 15.50 -1.02
N ARG A 492 -7.30 14.32 -0.41
CA ARG A 492 -8.41 14.09 0.53
C ARG A 492 -8.39 15.04 1.72
N TRP A 493 -7.21 15.31 2.24
CA TRP A 493 -7.03 16.11 3.46
C TRP A 493 -6.60 17.54 3.18
N ARG A 494 -6.48 17.94 1.92
CA ARG A 494 -6.00 19.27 1.53
C ARG A 494 -4.67 19.63 2.21
N SER A 495 -3.74 18.68 2.23
CA SER A 495 -2.43 18.83 2.88
C SER A 495 -1.36 19.15 1.85
N GLY A 496 -0.84 20.37 1.87
CA GLY A 496 0.31 20.78 1.05
C GLY A 496 1.57 20.00 1.39
N VAL A 497 1.76 19.66 2.67
CA VAL A 497 2.92 18.88 3.14
C VAL A 497 2.94 17.49 2.51
N LEU A 498 1.82 16.76 2.54
CA LEU A 498 1.76 15.44 1.91
C LEU A 498 1.85 15.53 0.38
N GLY A 499 1.32 16.61 -0.22
CA GLY A 499 1.50 16.90 -1.64
C GLY A 499 2.97 17.10 -2.01
N LEU A 500 3.69 17.85 -1.20
CA LEU A 500 5.15 18.06 -1.35
C LEU A 500 5.90 16.74 -1.17
N CYS A 501 5.56 15.91 -0.17
CA CYS A 501 6.16 14.59 0.00
C CYS A 501 5.92 13.68 -1.22
N ALA A 502 4.72 13.71 -1.81
CA ALA A 502 4.44 12.94 -3.03
C ALA A 502 5.26 13.45 -4.22
N ALA A 503 5.32 14.77 -4.44
CA ALA A 503 6.07 15.37 -5.55
C ALA A 503 7.58 15.15 -5.43
N THR A 504 8.14 15.38 -4.23
CA THR A 504 9.57 15.11 -3.97
C THR A 504 9.90 13.63 -4.05
N GLY A 505 8.98 12.73 -3.63
CA GLY A 505 9.15 11.28 -3.80
C GLY A 505 9.25 10.91 -5.27
N TRP A 506 8.33 11.41 -6.11
CA TRP A 506 8.42 11.18 -7.54
C TRP A 506 9.76 11.67 -8.11
N ALA A 507 10.16 12.90 -7.75
CA ALA A 507 11.43 13.48 -8.22
C ALA A 507 12.64 12.66 -7.75
N VAL A 508 12.71 12.24 -6.49
CA VAL A 508 13.80 11.44 -5.94
C VAL A 508 13.94 10.10 -6.65
N PHE A 509 12.81 9.40 -6.90
CA PHE A 509 12.82 8.12 -7.60
C PHE A 509 13.08 8.26 -9.12
N ALA A 510 12.74 9.41 -9.71
CA ALA A 510 13.03 9.68 -11.11
C ALA A 510 14.48 10.10 -11.33
N LEU A 511 15.03 10.94 -10.46
CA LEU A 511 16.40 11.45 -10.57
C LEU A 511 17.45 10.42 -10.18
N ALA A 512 17.12 9.50 -9.26
CA ALA A 512 17.98 8.40 -8.81
C ALA A 512 19.44 8.85 -8.56
N MET A 513 19.60 9.84 -7.70
CA MET A 513 20.86 10.59 -7.49
C MET A 513 22.04 9.71 -7.07
N GLN A 514 21.79 8.50 -6.53
CA GLN A 514 22.83 7.52 -6.20
C GLN A 514 23.66 7.11 -7.40
N TRP A 515 23.14 7.23 -8.62
CA TRP A 515 23.84 6.86 -9.87
C TRP A 515 24.62 8.02 -10.51
N TRP A 516 24.57 9.22 -9.93
CA TRP A 516 25.29 10.38 -10.48
C TRP A 516 26.77 10.41 -10.12
N PHE A 517 27.18 9.59 -9.15
CA PHE A 517 28.54 9.57 -8.63
C PHE A 517 29.23 8.25 -8.96
N PRO A 518 30.59 8.22 -8.98
CA PRO A 518 31.34 6.98 -9.19
C PRO A 518 30.93 5.91 -8.18
N ASN A 519 30.51 4.73 -8.64
CA ASN A 519 29.90 3.71 -7.80
C ASN A 519 30.30 2.27 -8.12
N GLN A 520 31.43 2.07 -8.80
CA GLN A 520 32.01 0.76 -9.07
C GLN A 520 33.26 0.53 -8.23
N ASN A 521 33.57 -0.73 -7.93
CA ASN A 521 34.80 -1.10 -7.23
C ASN A 521 35.04 -0.32 -5.93
N HIS A 522 33.99 -0.17 -5.11
CA HIS A 522 34.04 0.54 -3.81
C HIS A 522 34.39 2.04 -3.88
N LEU A 523 34.16 2.70 -5.03
CA LEU A 523 34.43 4.12 -5.20
C LEU A 523 33.59 5.02 -4.28
N GLU A 524 32.50 4.49 -3.72
CA GLU A 524 31.67 5.17 -2.70
C GLU A 524 32.47 5.56 -1.47
N ALA A 525 33.54 4.86 -1.17
CA ALA A 525 34.46 5.21 -0.07
C ALA A 525 35.07 6.60 -0.23
N GLY A 526 35.32 7.04 -1.47
CA GLY A 526 35.84 8.37 -1.81
C GLY A 526 34.79 9.48 -1.88
N TRP A 527 33.50 9.21 -1.66
CA TRP A 527 32.46 10.20 -1.78
C TRP A 527 32.58 11.30 -0.72
N THR A 528 32.36 12.54 -1.15
CA THR A 528 32.22 13.70 -0.26
C THR A 528 30.94 13.55 0.60
N ALA A 529 30.83 14.32 1.68
CA ALA A 529 29.65 14.32 2.53
C ALA A 529 28.36 14.59 1.72
N LEU A 530 28.37 15.54 0.80
CA LEU A 530 27.21 15.85 -0.07
C LEU A 530 26.84 14.65 -0.96
N GLN A 531 27.84 13.99 -1.56
CA GLN A 531 27.60 12.79 -2.39
C GLN A 531 27.04 11.63 -1.58
N ARG A 532 27.49 11.43 -0.34
CA ARG A 532 26.93 10.40 0.58
C ARG A 532 25.46 10.66 0.91
N TRP A 533 25.10 11.93 1.16
CA TRP A 533 23.70 12.33 1.40
C TRP A 533 22.84 12.14 0.15
N ALA A 534 23.25 12.70 -0.99
CA ALA A 534 22.55 12.58 -2.25
C ALA A 534 22.45 11.11 -2.71
N GLY A 535 23.54 10.35 -2.53
CA GLY A 535 23.58 8.90 -2.82
C GLY A 535 22.74 8.03 -1.89
N SER A 536 22.18 8.60 -0.79
CA SER A 536 21.24 7.92 0.12
C SER A 536 19.81 8.48 0.00
N SER A 537 19.47 9.05 -1.13
CA SER A 537 18.26 9.87 -1.34
C SER A 537 16.94 9.12 -1.06
N TYR A 538 16.82 7.83 -1.41
CA TYR A 538 15.60 7.06 -1.15
C TYR A 538 15.38 6.86 0.35
N THR A 539 16.46 6.50 1.07
CA THR A 539 16.42 6.33 2.53
C THR A 539 16.04 7.63 3.22
N LEU A 540 16.67 8.74 2.84
CA LEU A 540 16.41 10.07 3.41
C LEU A 540 15.00 10.54 3.13
N TRP A 541 14.52 10.40 1.89
CA TRP A 541 13.15 10.74 1.54
C TRP A 541 12.14 9.97 2.39
N ALA A 542 12.34 8.67 2.58
CA ALA A 542 11.43 7.86 3.38
C ALA A 542 11.40 8.28 4.85
N LEU A 543 12.56 8.60 5.44
CA LEU A 543 12.66 9.08 6.82
C LEU A 543 11.98 10.45 7.00
N VAL A 544 12.27 11.42 6.13
CA VAL A 544 11.67 12.76 6.16
C VAL A 544 10.15 12.69 5.95
N THR A 545 9.70 11.87 4.98
CA THR A 545 8.27 11.64 4.72
C THR A 545 7.58 10.99 5.91
N GLY A 546 8.24 10.04 6.59
CA GLY A 546 7.73 9.42 7.83
C GLY A 546 7.49 10.45 8.93
N VAL A 547 8.44 11.38 9.14
CA VAL A 547 8.30 12.50 10.11
C VAL A 547 7.16 13.43 9.71
N ALA A 548 7.10 13.84 8.44
CA ALA A 548 6.04 14.72 7.92
C ALA A 548 4.64 14.08 8.07
N LEU A 549 4.52 12.79 7.76
CA LEU A 549 3.27 12.04 7.95
C LEU A 549 2.90 11.93 9.43
N ALA A 550 3.86 11.66 10.32
CA ALA A 550 3.61 11.60 11.75
C ALA A 550 3.12 12.95 12.31
N TRP A 551 3.69 14.05 11.86
CA TRP A 551 3.24 15.40 12.20
C TRP A 551 1.80 15.65 11.72
N GLU A 552 1.49 15.31 10.45
CA GLU A 552 0.17 15.49 9.86
C GLU A 552 -0.90 14.65 10.57
N VAL A 553 -0.59 13.40 10.93
CA VAL A 553 -1.47 12.52 11.70
C VAL A 553 -1.77 13.11 13.09
N ARG A 554 -0.73 13.61 13.79
CA ARG A 554 -0.90 14.26 15.10
C ARG A 554 -1.77 15.51 15.01
N ARG A 555 -1.49 16.38 14.03
CA ARG A 555 -2.23 17.63 13.80
C ARG A 555 -3.73 17.35 13.59
N ARG A 556 -4.06 16.31 12.81
CA ARG A 556 -5.45 15.94 12.50
C ARG A 556 -6.15 15.27 13.67
N ALA A 557 -5.47 14.41 14.39
CA ALA A 557 -6.03 13.81 15.60
C ALA A 557 -6.33 14.87 16.69
N ALA A 558 -5.55 15.95 16.75
CA ALA A 558 -5.81 17.07 17.67
C ALA A 558 -6.93 18.00 17.18
N ALA A 559 -7.20 18.08 15.87
CA ALA A 559 -8.21 18.95 15.28
C ALA A 559 -9.61 18.31 15.19
N ASP A 560 -9.76 17.03 15.53
CA ASP A 560 -11.04 16.34 15.61
C ASP A 560 -11.51 16.26 17.09
N PRO A 561 -12.20 17.30 17.64
CA PRO A 561 -12.72 17.29 18.99
C PRO A 561 -14.01 16.47 19.12
N GLY A 562 -14.30 15.59 18.16
CA GLY A 562 -15.47 14.71 18.15
C GLY A 562 -15.49 13.60 19.21
N ALA A 563 -14.56 13.58 20.16
CA ALA A 563 -14.76 13.06 21.49
C ALA A 563 -15.39 14.17 22.34
N CYS A 564 -16.71 14.45 22.19
CA CYS A 564 -17.45 15.04 23.30
C CYS A 564 -17.01 14.30 24.56
N PRO A 565 -16.45 14.98 25.59
CA PRO A 565 -16.24 14.33 26.86
C PRO A 565 -17.61 13.76 27.26
N VAL A 566 -17.66 12.44 27.43
CA VAL A 566 -18.85 11.80 28.05
C VAL A 566 -19.13 12.63 29.28
N PRO A 567 -20.30 13.27 29.38
CA PRO A 567 -20.60 14.03 30.57
C PRO A 567 -20.48 13.02 31.70
N THR A 568 -19.49 13.21 32.56
CA THR A 568 -19.43 12.51 33.85
C THR A 568 -20.77 12.80 34.50
N ARG A 569 -21.55 11.75 34.66
CA ARG A 569 -22.84 11.81 35.38
C ARG A 569 -22.58 12.60 36.64
N PRO A 570 -23.29 13.74 36.89
CA PRO A 570 -23.11 14.43 38.13
C PRO A 570 -23.46 13.45 39.24
N ASP A 571 -22.57 13.39 40.23
CA ASP A 571 -22.72 12.59 41.43
C ASP A 571 -24.07 12.91 42.07
N ARG A 572 -24.95 11.93 42.15
CA ARG A 572 -26.31 12.06 42.71
C ARG A 572 -26.29 12.19 44.23
N SER A 573 -25.17 12.51 44.86
CA SER A 573 -25.00 12.59 46.30
C SER A 573 -25.30 13.97 46.90
N THR A 574 -25.77 14.97 46.11
CA THR A 574 -26.06 16.32 46.63
C THR A 574 -27.44 16.86 46.21
N HIS A 575 -28.48 16.07 46.33
CA HIS A 575 -29.84 16.62 46.39
C HIS A 575 -30.35 16.54 47.82
N PRO A 576 -30.75 17.67 48.45
CA PRO A 576 -31.48 17.64 49.70
C PRO A 576 -32.84 17.01 49.46
N ALA A 577 -33.25 16.15 50.38
CA ALA A 577 -34.53 15.46 50.36
C ALA A 577 -35.70 16.46 50.34
N PRO A 578 -36.80 16.20 49.63
CA PRO A 578 -37.99 17.01 49.69
C PRO A 578 -38.67 16.86 51.08
N THR A 579 -38.93 17.99 51.76
CA THR A 579 -39.70 18.10 52.95
C THR A 579 -41.14 17.56 52.74
N GLN A 580 -41.48 16.49 53.44
CA GLN A 580 -42.88 16.06 53.59
C GLN A 580 -43.60 16.91 54.64
N PRO A 581 -44.92 17.22 54.50
CA PRO A 581 -45.68 17.93 55.48
C PRO A 581 -46.16 17.04 56.62
N ASP A 582 -46.21 17.68 57.78
CA ASP A 582 -46.68 17.27 59.10
C ASP A 582 -47.93 16.40 59.11
N ARG A 583 -47.92 15.28 59.82
CA ARG A 583 -49.09 14.66 60.44
C ARG A 583 -48.70 13.94 61.73
N GLY A 584 -49.11 14.55 62.82
CA GLY A 584 -49.85 13.94 63.96
C GLY A 584 -49.09 12.92 64.81
N GLU A 585 -48.95 13.37 66.06
CA GLU A 585 -48.64 12.63 67.27
C GLU A 585 -49.31 11.26 67.41
N ALA A 586 -48.55 10.25 67.88
CA ALA A 586 -49.01 9.22 68.83
C ALA A 586 -47.81 8.57 69.52
N ASP A 587 -47.94 8.42 70.82
CA ASP A 587 -46.99 8.09 71.88
C ASP A 587 -46.39 6.68 71.91
N PRO A 588 -45.46 6.40 72.84
CA PRO A 588 -44.37 5.42 72.73
C PRO A 588 -44.66 4.11 73.50
N VAL A 589 -44.01 3.04 73.09
CA VAL A 589 -43.86 1.79 73.88
C VAL A 589 -42.37 1.30 73.80
N PRO A 590 -41.84 0.81 74.97
CA PRO A 590 -40.44 0.76 75.28
C PRO A 590 -39.72 -0.57 74.85
N PRO A 591 -38.43 -0.73 75.19
CA PRO A 591 -37.51 -1.58 74.50
C PRO A 591 -37.39 -2.99 75.07
N ARG A 592 -36.83 -3.93 74.24
CA ARG A 592 -36.24 -5.15 74.74
C ARG A 592 -34.84 -5.33 74.18
N GLU A 593 -33.93 -5.43 75.11
CA GLU A 593 -32.50 -5.77 74.94
C GLU A 593 -32.30 -7.29 74.88
N PRO A 594 -31.02 -7.81 74.88
CA PRO A 594 -30.35 -8.43 73.78
C PRO A 594 -29.97 -9.90 74.07
N SER A 595 -29.43 -10.62 73.14
CA SER A 595 -28.58 -11.77 73.51
C SER A 595 -27.47 -12.02 72.52
N CYS A 596 -26.30 -12.13 73.07
CA CYS A 596 -25.01 -12.46 72.65
C CYS A 596 -24.88 -13.80 71.92
N GLY A 597 -23.81 -13.94 71.16
CA GLY A 597 -23.25 -15.22 70.75
C GLY A 597 -22.16 -15.14 69.70
N HIS A 598 -20.95 -14.94 70.15
CA HIS A 598 -19.68 -15.31 69.49
C HIS A 598 -19.33 -16.79 69.84
N PRO A 599 -18.22 -17.44 69.36
CA PRO A 599 -17.34 -17.26 68.21
C PRO A 599 -16.79 -18.60 67.57
N GLN A 600 -15.76 -18.45 66.72
CA GLN A 600 -14.66 -19.42 66.45
C GLN A 600 -14.96 -20.54 65.42
N ASP A 601 -14.09 -21.07 64.58
CA ASP A 601 -12.67 -20.88 64.27
C ASP A 601 -12.39 -21.53 62.89
N THR A 602 -11.31 -21.08 62.27
CA THR A 602 -10.57 -21.68 61.20
C THR A 602 -10.07 -23.12 61.46
N PRO A 603 -9.58 -23.92 60.51
CA PRO A 603 -8.38 -23.58 59.75
C PRO A 603 -8.58 -23.49 58.20
#